data_f35383f7fca874cc8a9a0df66b7d2f65
#
_entry.id   f35383f7fca874cc8a9a0df66b7d2f65
#
_cell.length_a   1.000
_cell.length_b   1.000
_cell.length_c   1.000
_cell.angle_alpha   90.00
_cell.angle_beta   90.00
_cell.angle_gamma   90.00
#
_symmetry.space_group_name_H-M   'P 1'
#
loop_
_entity.id
_entity.type
_entity.pdbx_description
1 polymer ?
#
loop_
_entity_poly.entity_id
_entity_poly.type
_entity_poly.pdbx_seq_one_letter_code
_entity_poly.pdbx_strand_id
1 'polypeptide(L)'
;MHYCTGTSFSNVEMEVRMFKCGFIYVAPAVDPSKARAFIPSDEIEMTVVGCSDYAQAVEVAKEMVASGITAVELCAGFGFEGTAMIKKAIPGIAVGSVKFDFHPAFDFKTGDDVFM
;
A
#
# COMPACT_ATOMS: atom_id res chain seq x y z
N MET A 1 0.85 3.13 -17.72
CA MET A 1 0.48 3.09 -17.45
C MET A 1 -0.07 2.95 -17.55
N HIS A 2 -0.50 2.61 -17.79
CA HIS A 2 -1.18 2.44 -17.57
C HIS A 2 -1.74 2.21 -17.25
N TYR A 3 -1.75 1.93 -17.47
CA TYR A 3 -2.35 1.85 -17.27
C TYR A 3 -2.73 1.78 -17.42
N CYS A 4 -2.79 1.46 -17.63
CA CYS A 4 -3.31 1.45 -17.93
C CYS A 4 -3.64 1.47 -18.52
N THR A 5 -3.72 1.47 -19.09
CA THR A 5 -4.15 1.46 -19.89
C THR A 5 -4.27 1.63 -20.85
N GLY A 6 -3.70 1.59 -21.56
CA GLY A 6 -3.72 2.03 -22.86
C GLY A 6 -4.71 1.34 -23.62
N THR A 7 -4.54 0.75 -24.44
CA THR A 7 -5.47 0.02 -25.16
C THR A 7 -6.63 0.82 -25.62
N SER A 8 -7.43 0.23 -26.40
CA SER A 8 -8.54 0.92 -26.97
C SER A 8 -9.79 0.62 -26.20
N PHE A 9 -9.82 1.12 -25.00
CA PHE A 9 -11.07 1.12 -24.29
C PHE A 9 -12.01 2.09 -24.98
N SER A 10 -13.29 1.79 -24.91
CA SER A 10 -14.25 2.80 -25.33
C SER A 10 -14.21 3.93 -24.34
N ASN A 11 -14.63 5.10 -24.77
CA ASN A 11 -14.65 6.26 -23.90
C ASN A 11 -15.54 6.01 -22.69
N VAL A 12 -16.65 5.33 -22.88
CA VAL A 12 -17.56 5.05 -21.79
C VAL A 12 -16.86 4.19 -20.72
N GLU A 13 -16.13 3.19 -21.16
CA GLU A 13 -15.44 2.31 -20.23
C GLU A 13 -14.36 3.07 -19.46
N MET A 14 -13.64 3.94 -20.14
CA MET A 14 -12.59 4.70 -19.50
C MET A 14 -13.15 5.69 -18.50
N GLU A 15 -14.29 6.29 -18.80
CA GLU A 15 -14.88 7.31 -17.94
C GLU A 15 -15.27 6.76 -16.57
N VAL A 16 -15.65 5.50 -16.49
CA VAL A 16 -16.13 4.95 -15.24
C VAL A 16 -15.04 4.27 -14.44
N ARG A 17 -13.82 4.30 -14.93
CA ARG A 17 -12.74 3.62 -14.25
C ARG A 17 -11.98 4.56 -13.36
N MET A 18 -12.15 4.40 -12.08
CA MET A 18 -11.38 5.09 -11.07
C MET A 18 -10.34 4.12 -10.54
N PHE A 19 -9.06 4.48 -10.59
CA PHE A 19 -8.02 3.66 -10.01
C PHE A 19 -7.91 3.98 -8.52
N LYS A 20 -8.25 2.99 -7.69
CA LYS A 20 -8.16 3.14 -6.25
C LYS A 20 -6.91 2.43 -5.77
N CYS A 21 -6.02 3.17 -5.14
CA CYS A 21 -4.77 2.62 -4.63
C CYS A 21 -4.58 2.98 -3.18
N GLY A 22 -3.75 2.20 -2.50
CA GLY A 22 -3.42 2.42 -1.11
C GLY A 22 -1.93 2.53 -0.93
N PHE A 23 -1.51 3.25 0.10
CA PHE A 23 -0.13 3.32 0.52
C PHE A 23 -0.08 3.09 2.03
N ILE A 24 0.73 2.14 2.47
CA ILE A 24 0.86 1.82 3.89
C ILE A 24 2.31 2.07 4.30
N TYR A 25 2.50 2.79 5.41
CA TYR A 25 3.83 2.92 5.98
C TYR A 25 3.82 2.38 7.42
N VAL A 26 4.99 2.05 7.92
CA VAL A 26 5.15 1.56 9.30
C VAL A 26 6.13 2.45 10.03
N ALA A 27 5.80 2.74 11.27
CA ALA A 27 6.67 3.50 12.17
C ALA A 27 6.25 3.18 13.60
N PRO A 28 7.18 3.22 14.57
CA PRO A 28 6.83 2.92 15.96
C PRO A 28 5.73 3.82 16.47
N ALA A 29 4.80 3.25 17.25
CA ALA A 29 3.76 3.98 17.96
C ALA A 29 2.77 4.74 17.06
N VAL A 30 2.61 4.32 15.82
CA VAL A 30 1.65 4.91 14.91
C VAL A 30 0.29 4.22 15.10
N ASP A 31 -0.77 5.02 15.18
CA ASP A 31 -2.13 4.51 15.34
C ASP A 31 -2.84 4.59 13.99
N PRO A 32 -3.18 3.46 13.37
CA PRO A 32 -3.81 3.48 12.04
C PRO A 32 -5.18 4.13 12.01
N SER A 33 -5.85 4.29 13.15
CA SER A 33 -7.13 4.98 13.17
C SER A 33 -6.97 6.50 13.03
N LYS A 34 -5.77 7.01 13.31
CA LYS A 34 -5.48 8.43 13.24
C LYS A 34 -4.53 8.80 12.11
N ALA A 35 -3.58 7.92 11.81
CA ALA A 35 -2.56 8.17 10.80
C ALA A 35 -3.09 7.75 9.44
N ARG A 36 -4.05 8.51 8.91
CA ARG A 36 -4.62 8.18 7.62
C ARG A 36 -5.04 9.44 6.89
N ALA A 37 -5.00 9.35 5.56
CA ALA A 37 -5.37 10.44 4.69
C ALA A 37 -5.98 9.87 3.42
N PHE A 38 -6.86 10.64 2.81
CA PHE A 38 -7.48 10.29 1.54
C PHE A 38 -7.19 11.41 0.56
N ILE A 39 -6.64 11.06 -0.60
CA ILE A 39 -6.26 12.03 -1.61
C ILE A 39 -7.04 11.73 -2.87
N PRO A 40 -8.08 12.52 -3.15
CA PRO A 40 -8.88 12.30 -4.35
C PRO A 40 -8.30 13.03 -5.55
N SER A 41 -8.55 12.50 -6.73
CA SER A 41 -8.29 13.19 -7.98
C SER A 41 -9.23 12.62 -9.03
N ASP A 42 -9.15 13.10 -10.25
CA ASP A 42 -10.15 12.73 -11.25
C ASP A 42 -10.07 11.27 -11.64
N GLU A 43 -8.87 10.70 -11.67
CA GLU A 43 -8.68 9.33 -12.15
C GLU A 43 -8.09 8.41 -11.10
N ILE A 44 -7.55 8.95 -10.03
CA ILE A 44 -6.87 8.17 -9.00
C ILE A 44 -7.33 8.63 -7.63
N GLU A 45 -7.69 7.67 -6.79
CA GLU A 45 -7.92 7.93 -5.36
C GLU A 45 -6.88 7.18 -4.58
N MET A 46 -6.15 7.86 -3.71
CA MET A 46 -5.14 7.22 -2.90
C MET A 46 -5.50 7.34 -1.42
N THR A 47 -5.49 6.22 -0.73
CA THR A 47 -5.68 6.16 0.71
C THR A 47 -4.34 5.84 1.34
N VAL A 48 -3.89 6.67 2.28
CA VAL A 48 -2.61 6.50 2.97
C VAL A 48 -2.90 6.17 4.42
N VAL A 49 -2.30 5.11 4.94
CA VAL A 49 -2.48 4.71 6.33
C VAL A 49 -1.12 4.34 6.94
N GLY A 50 -0.85 4.81 8.15
CA GLY A 50 0.33 4.43 8.90
C GLY A 50 -0.01 3.37 9.94
N CYS A 51 0.90 2.44 10.18
CA CYS A 51 0.74 1.34 11.12
C CYS A 51 1.96 1.24 12.01
N SER A 52 1.81 0.59 13.17
CA SER A 52 2.94 0.44 14.07
C SER A 52 3.71 -0.85 13.86
N ASP A 53 3.15 -1.83 13.16
CA ASP A 53 3.84 -3.08 12.86
C ASP A 53 3.16 -3.77 11.68
N TYR A 54 3.73 -4.91 11.26
CA TYR A 54 3.23 -5.65 10.11
C TYR A 54 1.86 -6.27 10.38
N ALA A 55 1.58 -6.67 11.62
CA ALA A 55 0.29 -7.27 11.93
C ALA A 55 -0.84 -6.27 11.72
N GLN A 56 -0.65 -5.03 12.15
CA GLN A 56 -1.62 -3.96 11.89
C GLN A 56 -1.73 -3.69 10.40
N ALA A 57 -0.60 -3.71 9.69
CA ALA A 57 -0.59 -3.43 8.25
C ALA A 57 -1.38 -4.48 7.48
N VAL A 58 -1.33 -5.74 7.90
CA VAL A 58 -2.12 -6.80 7.29
C VAL A 58 -3.61 -6.49 7.41
N GLU A 59 -4.06 -6.07 8.59
CA GLU A 59 -5.47 -5.73 8.78
C GLU A 59 -5.89 -4.52 7.96
N VAL A 60 -5.03 -3.50 7.91
CA VAL A 60 -5.29 -2.32 7.09
C VAL A 60 -5.37 -2.68 5.61
N ALA A 61 -4.47 -3.55 5.14
CA ALA A 61 -4.48 -3.97 3.74
C ALA A 61 -5.80 -4.67 3.41
N LYS A 62 -6.30 -5.51 4.30
CA LYS A 62 -7.59 -6.18 4.09
C LYS A 62 -8.74 -5.18 4.04
N GLU A 63 -8.72 -4.17 4.91
CA GLU A 63 -9.73 -3.11 4.87
C GLU A 63 -9.69 -2.36 3.55
N MET A 64 -8.50 -2.06 3.06
CA MET A 64 -8.35 -1.37 1.79
C MET A 64 -8.97 -2.15 0.64
N VAL A 65 -8.70 -3.47 0.60
CA VAL A 65 -9.27 -4.32 -0.44
C VAL A 65 -10.79 -4.34 -0.34
N ALA A 66 -11.32 -4.41 0.88
CA ALA A 66 -12.77 -4.40 1.08
C ALA A 66 -13.41 -3.11 0.60
N SER A 67 -12.65 -2.00 0.58
CA SER A 67 -13.16 -0.72 0.10
C SER A 67 -12.99 -0.52 -1.41
N GLY A 68 -12.43 -1.50 -2.11
CA GLY A 68 -12.29 -1.43 -3.56
C GLY A 68 -10.91 -1.08 -4.07
N ILE A 69 -9.92 -1.01 -3.18
CA ILE A 69 -8.53 -0.73 -3.60
C ILE A 69 -7.98 -1.97 -4.28
N THR A 70 -7.31 -1.77 -5.42
CA THR A 70 -6.80 -2.87 -6.24
C THR A 70 -5.28 -2.92 -6.32
N ALA A 71 -4.60 -1.92 -5.77
CA ALA A 71 -3.14 -1.89 -5.73
C ALA A 71 -2.70 -1.25 -4.42
N VAL A 72 -1.74 -1.86 -3.75
CA VAL A 72 -1.22 -1.36 -2.48
C VAL A 72 0.28 -1.19 -2.59
N GLU A 73 0.76 -0.02 -2.23
CA GLU A 73 2.18 0.30 -2.20
C GLU A 73 2.63 0.36 -0.75
N LEU A 74 3.82 -0.13 -0.50
CA LEU A 74 4.38 -0.20 0.85
C LEU A 74 5.63 0.65 0.92
N CYS A 75 5.84 1.31 2.04
CA CYS A 75 7.03 2.13 2.23
C CYS A 75 8.27 1.25 2.45
N ALA A 76 9.45 1.87 2.43
CA ALA A 76 10.70 1.16 2.60
C ALA A 76 10.87 0.54 3.99
N GLY A 77 9.97 0.84 4.92
CA GLY A 77 9.94 0.17 6.21
C GLY A 77 9.50 -1.28 6.13
N PHE A 78 8.93 -1.71 5.00
CA PHE A 78 8.60 -3.12 4.79
C PHE A 78 9.80 -3.79 4.15
N GLY A 79 10.41 -4.74 4.86
CA GLY A 79 11.45 -5.58 4.29
C GLY A 79 10.86 -6.61 3.34
N PHE A 80 11.67 -7.54 2.87
CA PHE A 80 11.20 -8.56 1.94
C PHE A 80 10.13 -9.44 2.58
N GLU A 81 10.31 -9.81 3.85
CA GLU A 81 9.34 -10.64 4.54
C GLU A 81 8.06 -9.88 4.81
N GLY A 82 8.17 -8.61 5.21
CA GLY A 82 6.99 -7.78 5.42
C GLY A 82 6.18 -7.63 4.16
N THR A 83 6.84 -7.41 3.03
CA THR A 83 6.16 -7.31 1.74
C THR A 83 5.45 -8.62 1.41
N ALA A 84 6.10 -9.77 1.65
CA ALA A 84 5.51 -11.08 1.39
C ALA A 84 4.29 -11.31 2.27
N MET A 85 4.33 -10.86 3.52
CA MET A 85 3.18 -11.00 4.43
C MET A 85 1.96 -10.26 3.87
N ILE A 86 2.16 -9.03 3.38
CA ILE A 86 1.06 -8.28 2.82
C ILE A 86 0.54 -8.96 1.57
N LYS A 87 1.43 -9.40 0.68
CA LYS A 87 1.00 -10.06 -0.55
C LYS A 87 0.17 -11.31 -0.26
N LYS A 88 0.57 -12.09 0.73
CA LYS A 88 -0.19 -13.29 1.10
C LYS A 88 -1.56 -12.95 1.68
N ALA A 89 -1.66 -11.81 2.37
CA ALA A 89 -2.91 -11.42 3.02
C ALA A 89 -3.95 -10.94 2.01
N ILE A 90 -3.53 -10.41 0.87
CA ILE A 90 -4.44 -9.83 -0.13
C ILE A 90 -4.14 -10.41 -1.51
N PRO A 91 -4.36 -11.73 -1.70
CA PRO A 91 -4.10 -12.36 -2.99
C PRO A 91 -4.96 -11.73 -4.06
N GLY A 92 -4.40 -11.64 -5.28
CA GLY A 92 -5.12 -11.03 -6.39
C GLY A 92 -4.98 -9.52 -6.48
N ILE A 93 -4.38 -8.89 -5.47
CA ILE A 93 -4.17 -7.44 -5.45
C ILE A 93 -2.71 -7.16 -5.82
N ALA A 94 -2.47 -6.11 -6.58
CA ALA A 94 -1.10 -5.71 -6.90
C ALA A 94 -0.45 -5.16 -5.62
N VAL A 95 0.75 -5.65 -5.31
CA VAL A 95 1.50 -5.19 -4.15
C VAL A 95 2.90 -4.81 -4.60
N GLY A 96 3.30 -3.58 -4.33
CA GLY A 96 4.63 -3.11 -4.62
C GLY A 96 5.23 -2.45 -3.39
N SER A 97 6.55 -2.34 -3.35
CA SER A 97 7.20 -1.68 -2.23
C SER A 97 8.48 -1.01 -2.68
N VAL A 98 8.81 0.08 -1.99
CA VAL A 98 10.13 0.70 -2.13
C VAL A 98 11.06 -0.11 -1.25
N LYS A 99 12.25 -0.42 -1.76
CA LYS A 99 13.22 -1.24 -1.05
C LYS A 99 14.47 -0.47 -0.72
N PHE A 100 14.79 -0.45 0.56
CA PHE A 100 16.12 -0.12 1.04
C PHE A 100 16.74 -1.41 1.53
N ASP A 101 17.99 -1.63 1.23
CA ASP A 101 18.71 -2.80 1.78
C ASP A 101 18.92 -2.62 3.28
N PHE A 102 19.12 -1.39 3.73
CA PHE A 102 19.08 -1.02 5.15
C PHE A 102 18.41 0.34 5.23
N HIS A 103 17.80 0.64 6.35
CA HIS A 103 17.02 1.86 6.49
C HIS A 103 17.72 2.82 7.45
N PRO A 104 18.07 4.03 7.01
CA PRO A 104 18.78 4.98 7.88
C PRO A 104 18.01 5.33 9.15
N ALA A 105 16.68 5.36 9.07
CA ALA A 105 15.86 5.71 10.24
C ALA A 105 15.76 4.56 11.24
N PHE A 106 16.17 3.35 10.88
CA PHE A 106 16.10 2.18 11.75
C PHE A 106 17.48 1.73 12.19
N ASP A 107 18.40 2.67 12.30
CA ASP A 107 19.78 2.38 12.70
C ASP A 107 20.40 1.39 11.73
N PHE A 108 20.13 1.58 10.44
CA PHE A 108 20.66 0.78 9.34
C PHE A 108 20.27 -0.68 9.41
N LYS A 109 19.13 -0.98 10.03
CA LYS A 109 18.53 -2.31 10.01
C LYS A 109 17.48 -2.36 8.93
N THR A 110 16.98 -3.55 8.63
CA THR A 110 15.87 -3.70 7.68
C THR A 110 14.55 -3.58 8.43
N GLY A 111 13.49 -3.34 7.68
CA GLY A 111 12.16 -3.31 8.27
C GLY A 111 11.78 -4.62 8.93
N ASP A 112 12.29 -5.75 8.38
CA ASP A 112 11.99 -7.07 8.94
C ASP A 112 12.59 -7.24 10.33
N ASP A 113 13.71 -6.57 10.62
CA ASP A 113 14.32 -6.61 11.95
C ASP A 113 13.53 -5.83 12.98
N VAL A 114 12.74 -4.85 12.54
CA VAL A 114 12.09 -3.90 13.45
C VAL A 114 10.62 -4.21 13.65
N PHE A 115 9.93 -4.63 12.60
CA PHE A 115 8.46 -4.71 12.60
C PHE A 115 7.89 -6.13 12.48
N MET A 116 8.75 -7.12 12.43
CA MET A 116 8.31 -8.51 12.30
C MET A 116 7.64 -9.03 13.58
#